data_9b6fa51762a64b86491669833e07482e
#
_entry.id   9b6fa51762a64b86491669833e07482e
#
_cell.length_a   1.000
_cell.length_b   1.000
_cell.length_c   1.000
_cell.angle_alpha   90.00
_cell.angle_beta   90.00
_cell.angle_gamma   90.00
#
_symmetry.space_group_name_H-M   'P 1'
#
loop_
_entity.id
_entity.type
_entity.pdbx_description
1 polymer ?
#
loop_
_entity_poly.entity_id
_entity_poly.type
_entity_poly.pdbx_seq_one_letter_code
_entity_poly.pdbx_strand_id
1 'polypeptide(L)'
;MLIQVNRVWRRSRNSATHLFKMASKVDDTHSGGVPMKTRLLWIGSLVVCLLTVTGPAFAHHAWHGYDMANLTTVRGTVTRFDWGNPHVWMYFDATDDKGNVEKWAAGGPSPSRMAGTGWDKETLKPGDQITAVGHKITDGTYTLRLVKVVLSNGRELICYGGN
;
A
#
# COMPACT_ATOMS: atom_id res chain seq x y z
N MET A 1 48.17 -50.01 -48.05
CA MET A 1 47.14 -49.01 -47.67
C MET A 1 46.68 -49.17 -46.23
N LEU A 2 47.52 -49.64 -45.32
CA LEU A 2 47.18 -49.89 -43.90
C LEU A 2 47.95 -49.02 -42.87
N ILE A 3 48.84 -48.14 -43.32
CA ILE A 3 49.73 -47.35 -42.43
C ILE A 3 49.18 -45.96 -42.15
N GLN A 4 48.22 -45.47 -42.91
CA GLN A 4 47.65 -44.14 -42.73
C GLN A 4 46.60 -44.09 -41.59
N VAL A 5 45.88 -45.17 -41.29
CA VAL A 5 44.81 -45.21 -40.31
C VAL A 5 45.31 -45.11 -38.86
N ASN A 6 46.54 -45.65 -38.63
CA ASN A 6 47.12 -45.70 -37.27
C ASN A 6 47.64 -44.33 -36.74
N ARG A 7 47.94 -43.35 -37.63
CA ARG A 7 48.43 -42.03 -37.20
C ARG A 7 47.32 -41.08 -36.77
N VAL A 8 46.15 -41.18 -37.38
CA VAL A 8 45.00 -40.35 -37.01
C VAL A 8 44.47 -40.77 -35.64
N TRP A 9 44.46 -42.06 -35.34
CA TRP A 9 43.96 -42.58 -34.05
C TRP A 9 44.89 -42.24 -32.85
N ARG A 10 46.20 -42.16 -33.05
CA ARG A 10 47.14 -41.74 -31.99
C ARG A 10 47.05 -40.26 -31.70
N ARG A 11 46.73 -39.41 -32.67
CA ARG A 11 46.62 -37.97 -32.48
C ARG A 11 45.35 -37.62 -31.74
N SER A 12 44.27 -38.35 -31.93
CA SER A 12 42.99 -38.15 -31.24
C SER A 12 43.07 -38.51 -29.75
N ARG A 13 43.80 -39.55 -29.35
CA ARG A 13 43.94 -39.95 -27.94
C ARG A 13 44.77 -38.95 -27.12
N ASN A 14 45.78 -38.35 -27.71
CA ASN A 14 46.61 -37.37 -27.00
C ASN A 14 45.87 -36.04 -26.79
N SER A 15 44.95 -35.66 -27.66
CA SER A 15 44.11 -34.46 -27.46
C SER A 15 43.07 -34.65 -26.37
N ALA A 16 42.47 -35.82 -26.25
CA ALA A 16 41.49 -36.12 -25.22
C ALA A 16 42.12 -36.16 -23.82
N THR A 17 43.31 -36.72 -23.67
CA THR A 17 44.04 -36.75 -22.38
C THR A 17 44.57 -35.39 -21.98
N HIS A 18 44.92 -34.51 -22.93
CA HIS A 18 45.32 -33.14 -22.62
C HIS A 18 44.18 -32.27 -22.18
N LEU A 19 42.98 -32.40 -22.78
CA LEU A 19 41.78 -31.72 -22.40
C LEU A 19 41.27 -32.19 -21.02
N PHE A 20 41.33 -33.48 -20.73
CA PHE A 20 40.97 -34.03 -19.44
C PHE A 20 41.91 -33.58 -18.31
N LYS A 21 43.23 -33.44 -18.60
CA LYS A 21 44.23 -32.96 -17.64
C LYS A 21 44.15 -31.44 -17.44
N MET A 22 43.60 -30.65 -18.39
CA MET A 22 43.30 -29.24 -18.18
C MET A 22 41.99 -29.04 -17.39
N ALA A 23 40.98 -29.88 -17.59
CA ALA A 23 39.73 -29.82 -16.84
C ALA A 23 39.91 -30.19 -15.35
N SER A 24 40.82 -31.14 -15.04
CA SER A 24 41.10 -31.51 -13.65
C SER A 24 41.96 -30.49 -12.88
N LYS A 25 42.55 -29.50 -13.57
CA LYS A 25 43.39 -28.48 -12.92
C LYS A 25 42.63 -27.18 -12.61
N VAL A 26 41.37 -27.09 -13.03
CA VAL A 26 40.53 -25.90 -12.81
C VAL A 26 39.75 -25.98 -11.47
N ASP A 27 39.65 -27.18 -10.87
CA ASP A 27 38.77 -27.38 -9.70
C ASP A 27 39.41 -27.16 -8.34
N ASP A 28 40.73 -26.92 -8.23
CA ASP A 28 41.40 -26.85 -6.91
C ASP A 28 41.68 -25.43 -6.37
N THR A 29 41.25 -24.37 -7.06
CA THR A 29 41.59 -23.00 -6.62
C THR A 29 40.44 -22.17 -6.07
N HIS A 30 39.23 -22.70 -5.91
CA HIS A 30 38.11 -21.91 -5.38
C HIS A 30 37.25 -22.61 -4.31
N SER A 31 37.79 -23.54 -3.52
CA SER A 31 37.18 -23.94 -2.26
C SER A 31 37.62 -23.04 -1.10
N GLY A 32 37.77 -21.76 -1.34
CA GLY A 32 37.83 -20.75 -0.28
C GLY A 32 36.49 -20.66 0.41
N GLY A 33 36.08 -21.71 1.12
CA GLY A 33 34.88 -21.68 1.94
C GLY A 33 34.99 -20.50 2.89
N VAL A 34 34.01 -19.58 2.84
CA VAL A 34 33.92 -18.42 3.74
C VAL A 34 34.17 -18.90 5.16
N PRO A 35 35.19 -18.36 5.88
CA PRO A 35 35.53 -18.82 7.22
C PRO A 35 34.30 -18.83 8.13
N MET A 36 34.20 -19.82 9.00
CA MET A 36 33.04 -20.04 9.86
C MET A 36 32.64 -18.78 10.66
N LYS A 37 33.63 -17.99 11.08
CA LYS A 37 33.43 -16.70 11.74
C LYS A 37 32.70 -15.70 10.85
N THR A 38 33.03 -15.65 9.57
CA THR A 38 32.37 -14.75 8.60
C THR A 38 30.94 -15.20 8.30
N ARG A 39 30.68 -16.51 8.22
CA ARG A 39 29.31 -17.05 8.08
C ARG A 39 28.43 -16.69 9.27
N LEU A 40 28.95 -16.79 10.48
CA LEU A 40 28.25 -16.39 11.71
C LEU A 40 27.93 -14.89 11.72
N LEU A 41 28.86 -14.04 11.26
CA LEU A 41 28.62 -12.59 11.12
C LEU A 41 27.52 -12.27 10.11
N TRP A 42 27.49 -12.94 8.96
CA TRP A 42 26.44 -12.75 7.96
C TRP A 42 25.07 -13.23 8.46
N ILE A 43 25.01 -14.37 9.15
CA ILE A 43 23.77 -14.88 9.76
C ILE A 43 23.31 -13.92 10.87
N GLY A 44 24.22 -13.45 11.71
CA GLY A 44 23.90 -12.47 12.75
C GLY A 44 23.37 -11.16 12.18
N SER A 45 24.01 -10.63 11.13
CA SER A 45 23.56 -9.43 10.43
C SER A 45 22.18 -9.61 9.78
N LEU A 46 21.91 -10.77 9.17
CA LEU A 46 20.62 -11.08 8.58
C LEU A 46 19.51 -11.15 9.65
N VAL A 47 19.79 -11.78 10.79
CA VAL A 47 18.84 -11.87 11.91
C VAL A 47 18.55 -10.49 12.50
N VAL A 48 19.56 -9.63 12.68
CA VAL A 48 19.38 -8.25 13.14
C VAL A 48 18.56 -7.45 12.13
N CYS A 49 18.84 -7.60 10.84
CA CYS A 49 18.08 -6.93 9.78
C CYS A 49 16.61 -7.38 9.75
N LEU A 50 16.34 -8.68 9.92
CA LEU A 50 14.99 -9.22 10.03
C LEU A 50 14.25 -8.71 11.28
N LEU A 51 14.93 -8.59 12.40
CA LEU A 51 14.35 -8.07 13.65
C LEU A 51 14.05 -6.57 13.58
N THR A 52 14.82 -5.79 12.83
CA THR A 52 14.57 -4.35 12.64
C THR A 52 13.42 -4.07 11.65
N VAL A 53 13.14 -4.99 10.72
CA VAL A 53 12.02 -4.86 9.76
C VAL A 53 10.68 -5.26 10.39
N THR A 54 10.67 -6.02 11.49
CA THR A 54 9.46 -6.37 12.24
C THR A 54 9.01 -5.27 13.21
N GLY A 55 9.31 -3.99 12.93
CA GLY A 55 8.59 -2.91 13.58
C GLY A 55 7.08 -3.17 13.45
N PRO A 56 6.26 -2.87 14.49
CA PRO A 56 4.83 -3.09 14.39
C PRO A 56 4.33 -2.34 13.15
N ALA A 57 4.04 -3.09 12.08
CA ALA A 57 3.21 -2.59 11.00
C ALA A 57 1.85 -2.35 11.67
N PHE A 58 1.66 -1.17 12.26
CA PHE A 58 0.34 -0.63 12.51
C PHE A 58 -0.27 -0.47 11.11
N ALA A 59 -0.78 -1.57 10.57
CA ALA A 59 -1.76 -1.51 9.52
C ALA A 59 -2.87 -0.65 10.13
N HIS A 60 -2.88 0.63 9.75
CA HIS A 60 -3.96 1.54 10.07
C HIS A 60 -5.23 0.89 9.50
N HIS A 61 -5.91 0.13 10.34
CA HIS A 61 -7.32 -0.14 10.15
C HIS A 61 -8.01 1.22 10.31
N ALA A 62 -8.00 1.99 9.25
CA ALA A 62 -8.43 3.39 9.20
C ALA A 62 -9.89 3.61 9.66
N TRP A 63 -10.57 2.54 10.06
CA TRP A 63 -11.99 2.56 10.43
C TRP A 63 -12.27 1.98 11.81
N HIS A 64 -11.23 1.64 12.60
CA HIS A 64 -11.39 1.34 14.01
C HIS A 64 -11.90 2.59 14.75
N GLY A 65 -12.96 2.41 15.56
CA GLY A 65 -13.54 3.48 16.36
C GLY A 65 -14.75 4.18 15.73
N TYR A 66 -15.23 3.75 14.55
CA TYR A 66 -16.50 4.23 14.00
C TYR A 66 -17.65 3.29 14.37
N ASP A 67 -18.82 3.87 14.69
CA ASP A 67 -20.07 3.11 14.89
C ASP A 67 -20.59 2.59 13.54
N MET A 68 -20.10 1.43 13.14
CA MET A 68 -20.46 0.83 11.86
C MET A 68 -21.88 0.26 11.82
N ALA A 69 -22.56 0.14 12.99
CA ALA A 69 -23.92 -0.38 13.07
C ALA A 69 -24.96 0.71 12.74
N ASN A 70 -24.64 1.99 13.02
CA ASN A 70 -25.58 3.09 12.88
C ASN A 70 -25.06 4.14 11.89
N LEU A 71 -25.99 4.69 11.10
CA LEU A 71 -25.73 5.85 10.28
C LEU A 71 -26.14 7.11 11.01
N THR A 72 -25.27 8.11 11.03
CA THR A 72 -25.51 9.45 11.52
C THR A 72 -25.75 10.37 10.35
N THR A 73 -26.79 11.20 10.43
CA THR A 73 -27.12 12.20 9.42
C THR A 73 -26.95 13.59 10.03
N VAL A 74 -26.15 14.43 9.39
CA VAL A 74 -25.84 15.79 9.85
C VAL A 74 -26.06 16.78 8.73
N ARG A 75 -26.82 17.85 8.97
CA ARG A 75 -27.00 18.97 8.04
C ARG A 75 -26.04 20.09 8.42
N GLY A 76 -25.41 20.69 7.39
CA GLY A 76 -24.48 21.77 7.66
C GLY A 76 -24.03 22.51 6.43
N THR A 77 -23.12 23.45 6.64
CA THR A 77 -22.54 24.31 5.60
C THR A 77 -21.06 23.94 5.43
N VAL A 78 -20.66 23.61 4.21
CA VAL A 78 -19.26 23.28 3.89
C VAL A 78 -18.38 24.51 4.18
N THR A 79 -17.30 24.27 4.92
CA THR A 79 -16.28 25.29 5.19
C THR A 79 -14.99 25.04 4.41
N ARG A 80 -14.69 23.75 4.14
CA ARG A 80 -13.51 23.35 3.35
C ARG A 80 -13.71 21.97 2.74
N PHE A 81 -13.15 21.77 1.54
CA PHE A 81 -13.12 20.48 0.86
C PHE A 81 -11.71 20.18 0.36
N ASP A 82 -11.09 19.16 0.95
CA ASP A 82 -9.72 18.76 0.65
C ASP A 82 -9.73 17.53 -0.26
N TRP A 83 -9.46 17.73 -1.56
CA TRP A 83 -9.35 16.68 -2.55
C TRP A 83 -7.92 16.19 -2.67
N GLY A 84 -7.49 15.30 -1.77
CA GLY A 84 -6.10 14.84 -1.67
C GLY A 84 -5.95 13.38 -1.28
N ASN A 85 -4.74 12.84 -1.55
CA ASN A 85 -4.36 11.49 -1.11
C ASN A 85 -3.85 11.53 0.34
N PRO A 86 -4.03 10.45 1.13
CA PRO A 86 -4.70 9.19 0.77
C PRO A 86 -6.24 9.23 0.85
N HIS A 87 -6.81 10.26 1.44
CA HIS A 87 -8.25 10.39 1.69
C HIS A 87 -8.75 11.79 1.36
N VAL A 88 -9.98 11.86 0.82
CA VAL A 88 -10.72 13.11 0.66
C VAL A 88 -11.32 13.50 2.01
N TRP A 89 -11.26 14.78 2.36
CA TRP A 89 -11.86 15.31 3.58
C TRP A 89 -12.80 16.47 3.28
N MET A 90 -13.95 16.46 3.92
CA MET A 90 -14.91 17.53 3.91
C MET A 90 -15.08 18.06 5.35
N TYR A 91 -15.00 19.37 5.51
CA TYR A 91 -15.25 20.06 6.77
C TYR A 91 -16.47 20.93 6.62
N PHE A 92 -17.34 20.93 7.64
CA PHE A 92 -18.57 21.70 7.61
C PHE A 92 -19.01 22.06 9.01
N ASP A 93 -19.72 23.18 9.12
CA ASP A 93 -20.34 23.63 10.34
C ASP A 93 -21.79 23.17 10.38
N ALA A 94 -22.21 22.56 11.49
CA ALA A 94 -23.59 22.19 11.79
C ALA A 94 -24.05 22.91 13.04
N THR A 95 -25.35 23.10 13.20
CA THR A 95 -25.92 23.72 14.41
C THR A 95 -26.69 22.66 15.16
N ASP A 96 -26.41 22.52 16.46
CA ASP A 96 -27.17 21.65 17.35
C ASP A 96 -28.55 22.23 17.71
N ASP A 97 -29.38 21.45 18.40
CA ASP A 97 -30.73 21.87 18.83
C ASP A 97 -30.73 23.05 19.81
N LYS A 98 -29.55 23.38 20.38
CA LYS A 98 -29.36 24.50 21.29
C LYS A 98 -28.84 25.77 20.62
N GLY A 99 -28.57 25.70 19.31
CA GLY A 99 -27.99 26.78 18.51
C GLY A 99 -26.47 26.88 18.55
N ASN A 100 -25.76 25.90 19.15
CA ASN A 100 -24.30 25.89 19.14
C ASN A 100 -23.77 25.36 17.82
N VAL A 101 -22.68 25.98 17.35
CA VAL A 101 -22.01 25.52 16.13
C VAL A 101 -21.04 24.37 16.45
N GLU A 102 -21.25 23.25 15.80
CA GLU A 102 -20.41 22.07 15.84
C GLU A 102 -19.55 22.00 14.56
N LYS A 103 -18.23 21.86 14.71
CA LYS A 103 -17.30 21.74 13.59
C LYS A 103 -17.10 20.28 13.25
N TRP A 104 -17.68 19.85 12.15
CA TRP A 104 -17.63 18.46 11.68
C TRP A 104 -16.54 18.25 10.65
N ALA A 105 -15.96 17.03 10.68
CA ALA A 105 -15.09 16.51 9.65
C ALA A 105 -15.65 15.20 9.09
N ALA A 106 -15.63 15.02 7.77
CA ALA A 106 -16.10 13.80 7.15
C ALA A 106 -15.05 13.28 6.16
N GLY A 107 -14.53 12.08 6.44
CA GLY A 107 -13.50 11.41 5.62
C GLY A 107 -14.11 10.43 4.63
N GLY A 108 -13.73 10.56 3.37
CA GLY A 108 -14.05 9.65 2.28
C GLY A 108 -12.88 8.79 1.83
N PRO A 109 -13.06 7.94 0.81
CA PRO A 109 -11.96 7.20 0.19
C PRO A 109 -10.99 8.13 -0.57
N SER A 110 -10.03 7.54 -1.29
CA SER A 110 -9.09 8.31 -2.12
C SER A 110 -9.80 9.03 -3.28
N PRO A 111 -9.22 10.13 -3.80
CA PRO A 111 -9.77 10.85 -4.95
C PRO A 111 -10.08 9.95 -6.15
N SER A 112 -9.20 8.98 -6.45
CA SER A 112 -9.41 8.06 -7.57
C SER A 112 -10.65 7.18 -7.41
N ARG A 113 -10.97 6.75 -6.19
CA ARG A 113 -12.19 5.98 -5.91
C ARG A 113 -13.44 6.84 -5.97
N MET A 114 -13.38 8.06 -5.44
CA MET A 114 -14.52 8.99 -5.46
C MET A 114 -14.82 9.50 -6.88
N ALA A 115 -13.81 9.71 -7.72
CA ALA A 115 -14.00 10.11 -9.12
C ALA A 115 -14.85 9.09 -9.88
N GLY A 116 -14.72 7.80 -9.58
CA GLY A 116 -15.55 6.73 -10.17
C GLY A 116 -17.04 6.81 -9.82
N THR A 117 -17.41 7.59 -8.81
CA THR A 117 -18.80 7.81 -8.36
C THR A 117 -19.30 9.24 -8.63
N GLY A 118 -18.59 9.98 -9.48
CA GLY A 118 -19.01 11.30 -9.96
C GLY A 118 -18.55 12.48 -9.08
N TRP A 119 -17.57 12.27 -8.21
CA TRP A 119 -16.93 13.33 -7.47
C TRP A 119 -15.69 13.86 -8.18
N ASP A 120 -15.44 15.14 -7.99
CA ASP A 120 -14.20 15.81 -8.39
C ASP A 120 -13.80 16.89 -7.37
N LYS A 121 -12.70 17.58 -7.61
CA LYS A 121 -12.20 18.64 -6.72
C LYS A 121 -13.11 19.87 -6.63
N GLU A 122 -14.02 20.06 -7.58
CA GLU A 122 -14.96 21.17 -7.67
C GLU A 122 -16.37 20.78 -7.17
N THR A 123 -16.57 19.54 -6.73
CA THR A 123 -17.88 18.98 -6.36
C THR A 123 -18.52 19.72 -5.20
N LEU A 124 -17.71 20.17 -4.22
CA LEU A 124 -18.14 20.95 -3.08
C LEU A 124 -17.30 22.21 -2.93
N LYS A 125 -17.95 23.29 -2.51
CA LYS A 125 -17.32 24.59 -2.26
C LYS A 125 -17.71 25.12 -0.89
N PRO A 126 -16.86 25.94 -0.26
CA PRO A 126 -17.26 26.67 0.94
C PRO A 126 -18.57 27.43 0.72
N GLY A 127 -19.50 27.30 1.66
CA GLY A 127 -20.85 27.86 1.57
C GLY A 127 -21.94 26.90 1.09
N ASP A 128 -21.60 25.76 0.52
CA ASP A 128 -22.59 24.77 0.08
C ASP A 128 -23.35 24.18 1.27
N GLN A 129 -24.68 24.16 1.15
CA GLN A 129 -25.56 23.50 2.13
C GLN A 129 -25.66 22.03 1.77
N ILE A 130 -25.35 21.17 2.73
CA ILE A 130 -25.30 19.71 2.51
C ILE A 130 -25.99 18.95 3.64
N THR A 131 -26.36 17.71 3.34
CA THR A 131 -26.65 16.68 4.35
C THR A 131 -25.63 15.58 4.22
N ALA A 132 -24.72 15.45 5.19
CA ALA A 132 -23.74 14.40 5.29
C ALA A 132 -24.33 13.17 5.98
N VAL A 133 -24.14 11.98 5.40
CA VAL A 133 -24.55 10.70 5.99
C VAL A 133 -23.32 9.83 6.12
N GLY A 134 -23.07 9.29 7.30
CA GLY A 134 -21.91 8.47 7.56
C GLY A 134 -21.93 7.79 8.92
N HIS A 135 -20.88 7.03 9.21
CA HIS A 135 -20.68 6.41 10.52
C HIS A 135 -19.90 7.35 11.42
N LYS A 136 -20.46 7.70 12.58
CA LYS A 136 -19.82 8.59 13.54
C LYS A 136 -18.69 7.86 14.28
N ILE A 137 -17.59 8.54 14.55
CA ILE A 137 -16.54 8.04 15.43
C ILE A 137 -17.03 7.99 16.88
N THR A 138 -16.57 7.01 17.66
CA THR A 138 -17.03 6.76 19.03
C THR A 138 -16.19 7.48 20.10
N ASP A 139 -15.13 8.20 19.70
CA ASP A 139 -14.25 8.94 20.61
C ASP A 139 -14.84 10.28 21.13
N GLY A 140 -16.04 10.60 20.71
CA GLY A 140 -16.75 11.83 21.11
C GLY A 140 -16.51 13.02 20.18
N THR A 141 -15.60 12.92 19.19
CA THR A 141 -15.37 13.99 18.22
C THR A 141 -16.49 14.06 17.17
N TYR A 142 -16.62 15.20 16.50
CA TYR A 142 -17.57 15.41 15.40
C TYR A 142 -16.97 14.93 14.08
N THR A 143 -16.73 13.62 13.99
CA THR A 143 -16.09 13.02 12.81
C THR A 143 -16.95 11.92 12.22
N LEU A 144 -17.12 11.92 10.88
CA LEU A 144 -17.84 10.90 10.13
C LEU A 144 -16.90 10.15 9.17
N ARG A 145 -17.07 8.85 9.08
CA ARG A 145 -16.71 8.09 7.89
C ARG A 145 -17.83 8.28 6.88
N LEU A 146 -17.58 9.09 5.87
CA LEU A 146 -18.59 9.54 4.93
C LEU A 146 -19.10 8.39 4.05
N VAL A 147 -20.41 8.22 3.96
CA VAL A 147 -21.09 7.26 3.09
C VAL A 147 -21.68 7.97 1.89
N LYS A 148 -22.41 9.05 2.09
CA LYS A 148 -22.98 9.88 1.03
C LYS A 148 -23.18 11.32 1.47
N VAL A 149 -23.29 12.20 0.49
CA VAL A 149 -23.73 13.60 0.67
C VAL A 149 -24.96 13.85 -0.16
N VAL A 150 -25.94 14.55 0.41
CA VAL A 150 -27.09 15.08 -0.34
C VAL A 150 -26.92 16.59 -0.45
N LEU A 151 -26.87 17.08 -1.67
CA LEU A 151 -26.76 18.50 -1.99
C LEU A 151 -28.11 19.22 -1.79
N SER A 152 -28.09 20.55 -1.75
CA SER A 152 -29.30 21.38 -1.57
C SER A 152 -30.36 21.19 -2.70
N ASN A 153 -29.93 20.76 -3.88
CA ASN A 153 -30.82 20.44 -5.01
C ASN A 153 -31.39 19.01 -4.98
N GLY A 154 -31.10 18.23 -3.90
CA GLY A 154 -31.54 16.86 -3.72
C GLY A 154 -30.67 15.80 -4.40
N ARG A 155 -29.63 16.19 -5.13
CA ARG A 155 -28.70 15.23 -5.74
C ARG A 155 -27.90 14.50 -4.68
N GLU A 156 -27.90 13.18 -4.74
CA GLU A 156 -27.08 12.32 -3.88
C GLU A 156 -25.73 12.00 -4.53
N LEU A 157 -24.68 12.11 -3.74
CA LEU A 157 -23.30 11.77 -4.12
C LEU A 157 -22.80 10.66 -3.18
N ILE A 158 -22.62 9.47 -3.74
CA ILE A 158 -22.18 8.29 -2.99
C ILE A 158 -20.66 8.26 -2.96
N CYS A 159 -20.04 8.02 -1.79
CA CYS A 159 -18.58 7.99 -1.62
C CYS A 159 -17.97 6.65 -1.92
N TYR A 160 -18.71 5.56 -1.74
CA TYR A 160 -18.29 4.20 -2.05
C TYR A 160 -19.21 3.69 -3.15
N GLY A 161 -18.66 3.37 -4.32
CA GLY A 161 -19.40 2.64 -5.34
C GLY A 161 -19.98 1.38 -4.72
N GLY A 162 -21.27 1.13 -4.94
CA GLY A 162 -21.88 -0.11 -4.50
C GLY A 162 -21.14 -1.30 -5.10
N ASN A 163 -20.90 -2.32 -4.29
CA ASN A 163 -20.55 -3.65 -4.78
C ASN A 163 -21.75 -4.20 -5.55
#